data_ccd7a74a9b96b3e2f1e9c3206735b583
#
_entry.id   ccd7a74a9b96b3e2f1e9c3206735b583
#
_cell.length_a   1.000
_cell.length_b   1.000
_cell.length_c   1.000
_cell.angle_alpha   90.00
_cell.angle_beta   90.00
_cell.angle_gamma   90.00
#
_symmetry.space_group_name_H-M   'P 1'
#
loop_
_entity.id
_entity.type
_entity.pdbx_description
1 polymer ?
#
loop_
_entity_poly.entity_id
_entity_poly.type
_entity_poly.pdbx_seq_one_letter_code
_entity_poly.pdbx_strand_id
1 'polypeptide(L)'
;MASNENNLVWIDLEMTGLDPEKDVILEMATIVTDSQLNILAEGPVFAIKTPKEALDAMDDWCTETHGKSGLTKRCLESETDLAAAVARTISFLSDYVPAGKSPMCGNSIGQDRRFLVKYAPEFEAFFHYRNLDVSTVKELARRWYPEVTKLVKKSSSHLALDDIRESIAELAVYKKHFF
;
A
#
# COMPACT_ATOMS: atom_id res chain seq x y z
N MET A 1 11.97 -16.32 10.27
CA MET A 1 13.25 -15.94 9.61
C MET A 1 13.86 -14.82 10.42
N ALA A 2 15.20 -14.64 10.39
CA ALA A 2 15.80 -13.51 11.09
C ALA A 2 15.42 -12.20 10.36
N SER A 3 15.14 -11.14 11.14
CA SER A 3 14.90 -9.79 10.60
C SER A 3 16.12 -9.32 9.80
N ASN A 4 15.88 -8.72 8.61
CA ASN A 4 16.92 -8.29 7.68
C ASN A 4 16.68 -6.85 7.23
N GLU A 5 17.70 -5.99 7.38
CA GLU A 5 17.64 -4.58 7.01
C GLU A 5 17.51 -4.31 5.51
N ASN A 6 17.79 -5.31 4.66
CA ASN A 6 17.65 -5.22 3.20
C ASN A 6 16.26 -5.67 2.69
N ASN A 7 15.40 -6.18 3.56
CA ASN A 7 14.03 -6.50 3.18
C ASN A 7 13.24 -5.23 2.90
N LEU A 8 12.28 -5.34 2.00
CA LEU A 8 11.43 -4.24 1.55
C LEU A 8 10.01 -4.41 2.08
N VAL A 9 9.46 -3.33 2.63
CA VAL A 9 8.06 -3.29 3.07
C VAL A 9 7.22 -2.57 2.03
N TRP A 10 6.28 -3.30 1.49
CA TRP A 10 5.28 -2.83 0.53
C TRP A 10 3.99 -2.54 1.27
N ILE A 11 3.37 -1.41 0.94
CA ILE A 11 2.11 -0.99 1.55
C ILE A 11 1.18 -0.45 0.46
N ASP A 12 -0.10 -0.63 0.69
CA ASP A 12 -1.16 0.03 -0.05
C ASP A 12 -2.29 0.37 0.92
N LEU A 13 -2.88 1.54 0.74
CA LEU A 13 -4.03 2.05 1.50
C LEU A 13 -5.19 2.30 0.54
N GLU A 14 -6.39 1.92 0.97
CA GLU A 14 -7.62 2.45 0.39
C GLU A 14 -8.15 3.58 1.26
N MET A 15 -8.66 4.63 0.64
CA MET A 15 -9.14 5.83 1.32
C MET A 15 -10.50 6.26 0.76
N THR A 16 -11.18 7.15 1.49
CA THR A 16 -12.46 7.76 1.02
C THR A 16 -12.26 8.77 -0.12
N GLY A 17 -11.01 9.16 -0.38
CA GLY A 17 -10.59 10.09 -1.41
C GLY A 17 -9.09 10.37 -1.30
N LEU A 18 -8.59 11.40 -1.96
CA LEU A 18 -7.16 11.68 -2.07
C LEU A 18 -6.68 12.90 -1.26
N ASP A 19 -7.57 13.56 -0.54
CA ASP A 19 -7.23 14.74 0.28
C ASP A 19 -7.15 14.35 1.76
N PRO A 20 -5.95 14.18 2.35
CA PRO A 20 -5.83 13.78 3.75
C PRO A 20 -6.45 14.77 4.74
N GLU A 21 -6.79 16.01 4.30
CA GLU A 21 -7.49 16.97 5.18
C GLU A 21 -9.00 16.67 5.31
N LYS A 22 -9.56 15.87 4.41
CA LYS A 22 -11.00 15.55 4.36
C LYS A 22 -11.27 14.06 4.43
N ASP A 23 -10.33 13.28 3.87
CA ASP A 23 -10.52 11.85 3.65
C ASP A 23 -9.83 11.02 4.73
N VAL A 24 -10.29 9.79 4.89
CA VAL A 24 -9.81 8.85 5.90
C VAL A 24 -9.37 7.52 5.27
N ILE A 25 -8.55 6.77 6.00
CA ILE A 25 -8.08 5.45 5.62
C ILE A 25 -9.19 4.42 5.85
N LEU A 26 -9.47 3.62 4.82
CA LEU A 26 -10.48 2.54 4.83
C LEU A 26 -9.87 1.15 4.92
N GLU A 27 -8.74 0.92 4.26
CA GLU A 27 -8.05 -0.36 4.27
C GLU A 27 -6.55 -0.16 4.33
N MET A 28 -5.86 -1.10 4.97
CA MET A 28 -4.41 -1.13 5.03
C MET A 28 -3.93 -2.56 4.81
N ALA A 29 -3.00 -2.73 3.87
CA ALA A 29 -2.34 -4.00 3.59
C ALA A 29 -0.83 -3.83 3.49
N THR A 30 -0.07 -4.87 3.80
CA THR A 30 1.39 -4.89 3.67
C THR A 30 1.88 -6.24 3.14
N ILE A 31 2.99 -6.21 2.39
CA ILE A 31 3.76 -7.39 2.00
C ILE A 31 5.23 -7.11 2.30
N VAL A 32 5.97 -8.13 2.70
CA VAL A 32 7.42 -8.06 2.85
C VAL A 32 8.07 -8.88 1.74
N THR A 33 9.04 -8.28 1.03
CA THR A 33 9.90 -9.00 0.08
C THR A 33 11.36 -8.93 0.53
N ASP A 34 12.18 -9.81 -0.01
CA ASP A 34 13.62 -9.59 0.01
C ASP A 34 14.02 -8.48 -1.00
N SER A 35 15.32 -8.16 -1.07
CA SER A 35 15.85 -7.17 -2.02
C SER A 35 15.75 -7.60 -3.49
N GLN A 36 15.44 -8.87 -3.76
CA GLN A 36 15.25 -9.42 -5.10
C GLN A 36 13.79 -9.48 -5.54
N LEU A 37 12.88 -8.98 -4.70
CA LEU A 37 11.42 -8.94 -4.90
C LEU A 37 10.73 -10.31 -4.69
N ASN A 38 11.40 -11.28 -4.06
CA ASN A 38 10.73 -12.51 -3.65
C ASN A 38 9.87 -12.22 -2.42
N ILE A 39 8.59 -12.58 -2.48
CA ILE A 39 7.66 -12.40 -1.35
C ILE A 39 8.08 -13.33 -0.21
N LEU A 40 8.37 -12.74 0.95
CA LEU A 40 8.72 -13.45 2.17
C LEU A 40 7.51 -13.70 3.06
N ALA A 41 6.62 -12.72 3.16
CA ALA A 41 5.40 -12.80 3.94
C ALA A 41 4.36 -11.78 3.47
N GLU A 42 3.10 -12.16 3.60
CA GLU A 42 1.95 -11.26 3.45
C GLU A 42 1.46 -10.88 4.84
N GLY A 43 1.33 -9.58 5.08
CA GLY A 43 0.88 -9.05 6.35
C GLY A 43 -0.64 -9.15 6.53
N PRO A 44 -1.12 -8.81 7.71
CA PRO A 44 -2.54 -8.71 7.94
C PRO A 44 -3.16 -7.61 7.06
N VAL A 45 -4.38 -7.84 6.60
CA VAL A 45 -5.20 -6.86 5.88
C VAL A 45 -6.30 -6.40 6.83
N PHE A 46 -6.44 -5.09 6.99
CA PHE A 46 -7.44 -4.51 7.88
C PHE A 46 -8.37 -3.58 7.13
N ALA A 47 -9.67 -3.89 7.12
CA ALA A 47 -10.70 -2.89 6.90
C ALA A 47 -10.88 -2.10 8.20
N ILE A 48 -10.77 -0.78 8.11
CA ILE A 48 -10.81 0.12 9.26
C ILE A 48 -12.27 0.48 9.59
N LYS A 49 -12.62 0.37 10.86
CA LYS A 49 -13.93 0.82 11.35
C LYS A 49 -14.15 2.28 10.96
N THR A 50 -15.16 2.51 10.13
CA THR A 50 -15.44 3.83 9.56
C THR A 50 -16.91 4.16 9.76
N PRO A 51 -17.25 5.35 10.31
CA PRO A 51 -18.63 5.77 10.47
C PRO A 51 -19.30 5.94 9.10
N LYS A 52 -20.62 5.64 9.07
CA LYS A 52 -21.41 5.69 7.83
C LYS A 52 -21.36 7.06 7.15
N GLU A 53 -21.32 8.12 7.92
CA GLU A 53 -21.26 9.51 7.42
C GLU A 53 -20.01 9.77 6.57
N ALA A 54 -18.85 9.20 6.94
CA ALA A 54 -17.62 9.32 6.18
C ALA A 54 -17.68 8.53 4.87
N LEU A 55 -18.34 7.36 4.89
CA LEU A 55 -18.54 6.55 3.69
C LEU A 55 -19.56 7.19 2.72
N ASP A 56 -20.61 7.80 3.25
CA ASP A 56 -21.63 8.48 2.46
C ASP A 56 -21.09 9.80 1.82
N ALA A 57 -19.99 10.34 2.34
CA ALA A 57 -19.35 11.56 1.82
C ALA A 57 -18.35 11.29 0.67
N MET A 58 -18.09 10.03 0.32
CA MET A 58 -17.23 9.65 -0.80
C MET A 58 -17.79 10.19 -2.12
N ASP A 59 -16.89 10.49 -3.06
CA ASP A 59 -17.29 10.78 -4.42
C ASP A 59 -17.87 9.55 -5.14
N ASP A 60 -18.43 9.75 -6.33
CA ASP A 60 -19.10 8.69 -7.10
C ASP A 60 -18.12 7.55 -7.43
N TRP A 61 -16.86 7.86 -7.74
CA TRP A 61 -15.86 6.86 -8.09
C TRP A 61 -15.50 5.98 -6.89
N CYS A 62 -15.19 6.58 -5.73
CA CYS A 62 -14.88 5.85 -4.50
C CYS A 62 -16.09 5.03 -4.03
N THR A 63 -17.30 5.62 -4.09
CA THR A 63 -18.54 4.92 -3.72
C THR A 63 -18.75 3.68 -4.57
N GLU A 64 -18.60 3.80 -5.89
CA GLU A 64 -18.78 2.68 -6.82
C GLU A 64 -17.69 1.62 -6.63
N THR A 65 -16.42 2.03 -6.58
CA THR A 65 -15.26 1.14 -6.49
C THR A 65 -15.25 0.36 -5.19
N HIS A 66 -15.39 1.05 -4.05
CA HIS A 66 -15.40 0.41 -2.73
C HIS A 66 -16.68 -0.39 -2.47
N GLY A 67 -17.79 0.01 -3.10
CA GLY A 67 -19.03 -0.78 -3.09
C GLY A 67 -18.86 -2.11 -3.82
N LYS A 68 -18.29 -2.09 -5.02
CA LYS A 68 -18.04 -3.30 -5.85
C LYS A 68 -17.03 -4.26 -5.22
N SER A 69 -15.94 -3.74 -4.62
CA SER A 69 -14.95 -4.56 -3.92
C SER A 69 -15.44 -5.09 -2.56
N GLY A 70 -16.59 -4.60 -2.08
CA GLY A 70 -17.15 -4.93 -0.76
C GLY A 70 -16.45 -4.23 0.40
N LEU A 71 -15.52 -3.31 0.15
CA LEU A 71 -14.77 -2.61 1.19
C LEU A 71 -15.69 -1.76 2.06
N THR A 72 -16.65 -1.03 1.46
CA THR A 72 -17.65 -0.22 2.21
C THR A 72 -18.35 -1.05 3.28
N LYS A 73 -18.80 -2.25 2.92
CA LYS A 73 -19.46 -3.16 3.87
C LYS A 73 -18.50 -3.62 4.95
N ARG A 74 -17.26 -4.02 4.58
CA ARG A 74 -16.25 -4.47 5.54
C ARG A 74 -15.88 -3.37 6.55
N CYS A 75 -15.81 -2.11 6.11
CA CYS A 75 -15.56 -0.98 7.01
C CYS A 75 -16.70 -0.71 7.99
N LEU A 76 -17.95 -0.85 7.55
CA LEU A 76 -19.13 -0.70 8.41
C LEU A 76 -19.22 -1.81 9.46
N GLU A 77 -18.85 -3.04 9.11
CA GLU A 77 -18.91 -4.22 9.99
C GLU A 77 -17.63 -4.40 10.82
N SER A 78 -16.58 -3.64 10.53
CA SER A 78 -15.28 -3.76 11.22
C SER A 78 -15.37 -3.27 12.67
N GLU A 79 -14.70 -4.01 13.55
CA GLU A 79 -14.45 -3.59 14.94
C GLU A 79 -13.02 -3.06 15.14
N THR A 80 -12.18 -3.14 14.10
CA THR A 80 -10.76 -2.74 14.13
C THR A 80 -10.64 -1.25 13.81
N ASP A 81 -10.19 -0.46 14.77
CA ASP A 81 -9.80 0.91 14.52
C ASP A 81 -8.37 1.01 13.91
N LEU A 82 -8.03 2.20 13.44
CA LEU A 82 -6.74 2.44 12.79
C LEU A 82 -5.56 2.18 13.73
N ALA A 83 -5.66 2.56 15.00
CA ALA A 83 -4.59 2.38 15.98
C ALA A 83 -4.29 0.89 16.23
N ALA A 84 -5.34 0.07 16.37
CA ALA A 84 -5.19 -1.38 16.52
C ALA A 84 -4.61 -2.03 15.25
N ALA A 85 -5.06 -1.61 14.07
CA ALA A 85 -4.52 -2.07 12.79
C ALA A 85 -3.03 -1.74 12.67
N VAL A 86 -2.64 -0.51 12.96
CA VAL A 86 -1.25 -0.04 12.94
C VAL A 86 -0.37 -0.83 13.91
N ALA A 87 -0.79 -0.99 15.16
CA ALA A 87 -0.02 -1.73 16.17
C ALA A 87 0.24 -3.18 15.74
N ARG A 88 -0.77 -3.86 15.20
CA ARG A 88 -0.66 -5.25 14.72
C ARG A 88 0.22 -5.34 13.47
N THR A 89 0.15 -4.37 12.58
CA THR A 89 1.00 -4.31 11.38
C THR A 89 2.46 -4.07 11.75
N ILE A 90 2.76 -3.13 12.65
CA ILE A 90 4.14 -2.89 13.13
C ILE A 90 4.69 -4.14 13.81
N SER A 91 3.89 -4.81 14.66
CA SER A 91 4.30 -6.06 15.30
C SER A 91 4.69 -7.12 14.27
N PHE A 92 3.86 -7.33 13.25
CA PHE A 92 4.15 -8.25 12.14
C PHE A 92 5.44 -7.87 11.40
N LEU A 93 5.57 -6.62 10.99
CA LEU A 93 6.72 -6.15 10.20
C LEU A 93 8.04 -6.25 10.96
N SER A 94 8.03 -6.08 12.27
CA SER A 94 9.22 -6.13 13.14
C SER A 94 9.90 -7.51 13.14
N ASP A 95 9.17 -8.57 12.81
CA ASP A 95 9.74 -9.92 12.66
C ASP A 95 10.59 -10.04 11.39
N TYR A 96 10.40 -9.16 10.40
CA TYR A 96 11.05 -9.24 9.09
C TYR A 96 12.02 -8.10 8.80
N VAL A 97 11.79 -6.91 9.34
CA VAL A 97 12.57 -5.70 9.04
C VAL A 97 12.76 -4.87 10.30
N PRO A 98 13.99 -4.40 10.60
CA PRO A 98 14.18 -3.45 11.67
C PRO A 98 13.54 -2.09 11.34
N ALA A 99 12.97 -1.41 12.33
CA ALA A 99 12.41 -0.09 12.16
C ALA A 99 13.43 0.91 11.57
N GLY A 100 12.97 1.79 10.70
CA GLY A 100 13.76 2.84 10.05
C GLY A 100 14.64 2.35 8.89
N LYS A 101 14.56 1.08 8.49
CA LYS A 101 15.44 0.50 7.45
C LYS A 101 14.79 0.43 6.07
N SER A 102 13.59 -0.12 5.96
CA SER A 102 12.93 -0.23 4.65
C SER A 102 12.43 1.13 4.17
N PRO A 103 12.66 1.50 2.90
CA PRO A 103 11.86 2.54 2.28
C PRO A 103 10.38 2.13 2.28
N MET A 104 9.48 3.09 2.14
CA MET A 104 8.07 2.80 1.89
C MET A 104 7.90 2.47 0.40
N CYS A 105 7.46 1.24 0.09
CA CYS A 105 7.41 0.72 -1.28
C CYS A 105 5.96 0.63 -1.78
N GLY A 106 5.70 1.05 -3.01
CA GLY A 106 4.40 0.93 -3.67
C GLY A 106 4.29 1.76 -4.94
N ASN A 107 3.12 1.79 -5.54
CA ASN A 107 2.79 2.68 -6.67
C ASN A 107 2.22 3.99 -6.15
N SER A 108 2.78 5.12 -6.59
CA SER A 108 2.37 6.47 -6.13
C SER A 108 2.38 6.61 -4.61
N ILE A 109 3.31 5.92 -3.97
CA ILE A 109 3.37 5.68 -2.52
C ILE A 109 3.46 6.97 -1.69
N GLY A 110 3.87 8.06 -2.30
CA GLY A 110 3.86 9.37 -1.65
C GLY A 110 2.45 9.81 -1.23
N GLN A 111 1.41 9.35 -1.92
CA GLN A 111 0.02 9.63 -1.56
C GLN A 111 -0.36 8.89 -0.26
N ASP A 112 -0.05 7.61 -0.15
CA ASP A 112 -0.25 6.81 1.07
C ASP A 112 0.52 7.42 2.24
N ARG A 113 1.77 7.82 2.01
CA ARG A 113 2.61 8.44 3.03
C ARG A 113 2.00 9.70 3.63
N ARG A 114 1.33 10.54 2.83
CA ARG A 114 0.64 11.74 3.32
C ARG A 114 -0.47 11.40 4.32
N PHE A 115 -1.21 10.33 4.07
CA PHE A 115 -2.24 9.83 4.99
C PHE A 115 -1.61 9.28 6.27
N LEU A 116 -0.52 8.51 6.16
CA LEU A 116 0.17 7.99 7.35
C LEU A 116 0.78 9.09 8.20
N VAL A 117 1.38 10.12 7.61
CA VAL A 117 1.90 11.28 8.37
C VAL A 117 0.81 11.91 9.24
N LYS A 118 -0.42 11.99 8.72
CA LYS A 118 -1.53 12.61 9.44
C LYS A 118 -2.19 11.67 10.45
N TYR A 119 -2.47 10.44 10.05
CA TYR A 119 -3.37 9.54 10.78
C TYR A 119 -2.66 8.44 11.57
N ALA A 120 -1.42 8.12 11.21
CA ALA A 120 -0.64 7.05 11.81
C ALA A 120 0.88 7.38 11.81
N PRO A 121 1.29 8.50 12.46
CA PRO A 121 2.69 8.94 12.42
C PRO A 121 3.66 7.92 13.00
N GLU A 122 3.25 7.08 13.94
CA GLU A 122 4.05 5.99 14.48
C GLU A 122 4.32 4.90 13.43
N PHE A 123 3.38 4.66 12.52
CA PHE A 123 3.59 3.72 11.41
C PHE A 123 4.45 4.35 10.31
N GLU A 124 4.24 5.61 10.02
CA GLU A 124 5.13 6.35 9.09
C GLU A 124 6.58 6.32 9.58
N ALA A 125 6.82 6.53 10.87
CA ALA A 125 8.14 6.50 11.50
C ALA A 125 8.80 5.10 11.50
N PHE A 126 8.05 4.03 11.29
CA PHE A 126 8.60 2.67 11.10
C PHE A 126 9.41 2.56 9.81
N PHE A 127 9.11 3.36 8.80
CA PHE A 127 9.82 3.37 7.52
C PHE A 127 11.04 4.28 7.53
N HIS A 128 11.97 3.99 6.63
CA HIS A 128 12.98 4.97 6.25
C HIS A 128 12.30 6.18 5.55
N TYR A 129 12.90 7.38 5.62
CA TYR A 129 12.31 8.59 5.02
C TYR A 129 12.20 8.54 3.48
N ARG A 130 12.91 7.61 2.82
CA ARG A 130 12.86 7.42 1.37
C ARG A 130 11.66 6.57 0.95
N ASN A 131 11.20 6.82 -0.28
CA ASN A 131 10.23 5.98 -0.97
C ASN A 131 10.92 5.13 -2.03
N LEU A 132 10.40 3.93 -2.26
CA LEU A 132 10.60 3.16 -3.46
C LEU A 132 9.29 3.21 -4.24
N ASP A 133 9.16 4.21 -5.13
CA ASP A 133 7.93 4.46 -5.87
C ASP A 133 8.01 3.84 -7.27
N VAL A 134 7.27 2.77 -7.49
CA VAL A 134 7.20 2.07 -8.78
C VAL A 134 6.67 2.97 -9.88
N SER A 135 5.78 3.91 -9.55
CA SER A 135 5.25 4.88 -10.51
C SER A 135 6.33 5.79 -11.09
N THR A 136 7.38 6.09 -10.34
CA THR A 136 8.53 6.85 -10.86
C THR A 136 9.24 6.07 -11.96
N VAL A 137 9.50 4.78 -11.75
CA VAL A 137 10.12 3.91 -12.76
C VAL A 137 9.20 3.77 -13.98
N LYS A 138 7.91 3.62 -13.77
CA LYS A 138 6.89 3.59 -14.84
C LYS A 138 6.89 4.86 -15.68
N GLU A 139 7.00 6.03 -15.07
CA GLU A 139 7.05 7.30 -15.79
C GLU A 139 8.29 7.40 -16.68
N LEU A 140 9.44 6.86 -16.25
CA LEU A 140 10.65 6.77 -17.07
C LEU A 140 10.48 5.72 -18.18
N ALA A 141 9.93 4.55 -17.84
CA ALA A 141 9.68 3.49 -18.81
C ALA A 141 8.76 3.96 -19.95
N ARG A 142 7.69 4.67 -19.64
CA ARG A 142 6.76 5.22 -20.65
C ARG A 142 7.44 6.16 -21.64
N ARG A 143 8.45 6.90 -21.20
CA ARG A 143 9.16 7.89 -22.04
C ARG A 143 10.30 7.26 -22.84
N TRP A 144 11.03 6.34 -22.22
CA TRP A 144 12.29 5.84 -22.79
C TRP A 144 12.16 4.42 -23.37
N TYR A 145 11.24 3.62 -22.84
CA TYR A 145 11.07 2.21 -23.21
C TYR A 145 9.57 1.82 -23.22
N PRO A 146 8.74 2.49 -24.07
CA PRO A 146 7.29 2.29 -24.03
C PRO A 146 6.86 0.83 -24.28
N GLU A 147 7.66 0.04 -24.98
CA GLU A 147 7.38 -1.37 -25.22
C GLU A 147 7.42 -2.21 -23.94
N VAL A 148 8.27 -1.83 -22.96
CA VAL A 148 8.37 -2.54 -21.70
C VAL A 148 7.09 -2.35 -20.86
N THR A 149 6.47 -1.17 -20.94
CA THR A 149 5.22 -0.91 -20.20
C THR A 149 4.06 -1.81 -20.63
N LYS A 150 4.06 -2.27 -21.87
CA LYS A 150 3.05 -3.19 -22.42
C LYS A 150 3.14 -4.62 -21.84
N LEU A 151 4.29 -4.95 -21.24
CA LEU A 151 4.51 -6.26 -20.60
C LEU A 151 3.90 -6.33 -19.21
N VAL A 152 3.58 -5.20 -18.61
CA VAL A 152 2.95 -5.13 -17.29
C VAL A 152 1.47 -5.49 -17.40
N LYS A 153 1.06 -6.51 -16.65
CA LYS A 153 -0.34 -6.95 -16.57
C LYS A 153 -0.95 -6.46 -15.25
N LYS A 154 -2.15 -5.90 -15.30
CA LYS A 154 -2.93 -5.49 -14.13
C LYS A 154 -4.34 -6.06 -14.20
N SER A 155 -4.87 -6.50 -13.07
CA SER A 155 -6.23 -7.06 -12.96
C SER A 155 -7.27 -6.03 -12.54
N SER A 156 -6.85 -4.91 -11.93
CA SER A 156 -7.75 -3.86 -11.44
C SER A 156 -8.77 -4.35 -10.41
N SER A 157 -8.33 -5.21 -9.47
CA SER A 157 -9.22 -5.75 -8.43
C SER A 157 -9.62 -4.69 -7.40
N HIS A 158 -8.82 -3.62 -7.24
CA HIS A 158 -8.98 -2.58 -6.22
C HIS A 158 -9.14 -3.16 -4.81
N LEU A 159 -8.30 -4.14 -4.50
CA LEU A 159 -8.08 -4.70 -3.18
C LEU A 159 -6.62 -4.45 -2.82
N ALA A 160 -6.37 -3.79 -1.70
CA ALA A 160 -5.05 -3.31 -1.32
C ALA A 160 -3.95 -4.39 -1.41
N LEU A 161 -4.23 -5.62 -0.99
CA LEU A 161 -3.25 -6.71 -1.07
C LEU A 161 -2.91 -7.12 -2.52
N ASP A 162 -3.90 -7.14 -3.41
CA ASP A 162 -3.68 -7.47 -4.83
C ASP A 162 -2.93 -6.34 -5.54
N ASP A 163 -3.24 -5.08 -5.21
CA ASP A 163 -2.56 -3.92 -5.77
C ASP A 163 -1.08 -3.89 -5.34
N ILE A 164 -0.75 -4.35 -4.12
CA ILE A 164 0.65 -4.56 -3.71
C ILE A 164 1.32 -5.64 -4.56
N ARG A 165 0.68 -6.80 -4.75
CA ARG A 165 1.24 -7.89 -5.58
C ARG A 165 1.50 -7.42 -7.01
N GLU A 166 0.58 -6.64 -7.58
CA GLU A 166 0.73 -6.05 -8.90
C GLU A 166 1.89 -5.05 -8.96
N SER A 167 2.07 -4.23 -7.92
CA SER A 167 3.18 -3.29 -7.81
C SER A 167 4.54 -3.99 -7.77
N ILE A 168 4.65 -5.08 -7.01
CA ILE A 168 5.85 -5.93 -6.96
C ILE A 168 6.12 -6.56 -8.33
N ALA A 169 5.10 -7.12 -8.98
CA ALA A 169 5.22 -7.73 -10.30
C ALA A 169 5.60 -6.70 -11.38
N GLU A 170 5.02 -5.50 -11.33
CA GLU A 170 5.37 -4.39 -12.21
C GLU A 170 6.85 -4.00 -12.05
N LEU A 171 7.34 -3.83 -10.83
CA LEU A 171 8.75 -3.53 -10.59
C LEU A 171 9.67 -4.68 -11.05
N ALA A 172 9.26 -5.94 -10.89
CA ALA A 172 10.03 -7.08 -11.37
C ALA A 172 10.18 -7.08 -12.90
N VAL A 173 9.16 -6.63 -13.66
CA VAL A 173 9.27 -6.42 -15.11
C VAL A 173 10.32 -5.35 -15.39
N TYR A 174 10.27 -4.20 -14.73
CA TYR A 174 11.24 -3.12 -14.93
C TYR A 174 12.66 -3.53 -14.54
N LYS A 175 12.82 -4.23 -13.41
CA LYS A 175 14.10 -4.78 -12.96
C LYS A 175 14.75 -5.64 -14.05
N LYS A 176 13.98 -6.52 -14.68
CA LYS A 176 14.48 -7.43 -15.73
C LYS A 176 14.96 -6.71 -16.98
N HIS A 177 14.38 -5.55 -17.30
CA HIS A 177 14.63 -4.86 -18.58
C HIS A 177 15.55 -3.64 -18.45
N PHE A 178 15.70 -3.07 -17.26
CA PHE A 178 16.45 -1.82 -17.07
C PHE A 178 17.72 -1.98 -16.22
N PHE A 179 17.78 -3.05 -15.41
CA PHE A 179 18.85 -3.31 -14.46
C PHE A 179 19.38 -4.74 -14.59
#